data_90b7aec322dfd8f243f1ef1f8e20b9d3
#
_entry.id   90b7aec322dfd8f243f1ef1f8e20b9d3
#
_cell.length_a   1.000
_cell.length_b   1.000
_cell.length_c   1.000
_cell.angle_alpha   90.00
_cell.angle_beta   90.00
_cell.angle_gamma   90.00
#
_symmetry.space_group_name_H-M   'P 1'
#
loop_
_entity.id
_entity.type
_entity.pdbx_description
1 polymer ?
#
loop_
_entity_poly.entity_id
_entity_poly.type
_entity_poly.pdbx_seq_one_letter_code
_entity_poly.pdbx_strand_id
1 'polypeptide(L)'
;MTALARQIADRIHALQFADISPEALDWTASAFVDTVGVTLAGIQDEGPQTLLRVPGVAAADGPSLIHGTNRRTSILDAALVNGTASHALDYDDVAGSLGGHPSAMLIPAIIPLAEMLGSSGRDIVLAYVVGYETACRIARGVHHHHYEKGWHPTATLGIFGTVAAASRLLNMTPDQTAVALGMAASFATGVKANFGTMTKPLHVGHGVRDGVFAALMSRQGFSANPGALEHRQGFLDVFNGPGTYKIAAMLDEWYSPFECAGAGDPGLKPYPCCGSTHPSISRMIELAHRHDLTAEAVERILVMPHARRLPHTNNPDPRTPLAAKFSMQYCVARALTDRAIRLSHFEGDAPFDPRVRSVMAKIVARPHTDMPEDWGTEVVVETTGGVRHASRLDDYPSRGPAGVPMTHAELWAKFQDCGRRSLPADRLSELFDTLMTIAHAEDTRRLTRLLQP
;
A
#
# COMPACT_ATOMS: atom_id res chain seq x y z
N MET A 1 17.59 17.70 -25.95
CA MET A 1 16.41 17.73 -25.05
C MET A 1 16.91 17.54 -23.62
N THR A 2 16.31 18.22 -22.67
CA THR A 2 16.63 18.01 -21.24
C THR A 2 16.27 16.58 -20.83
N ALA A 3 17.15 15.89 -20.10
CA ALA A 3 16.93 14.52 -19.65
C ALA A 3 15.62 14.39 -18.85
N LEU A 4 14.93 13.26 -18.99
CA LEU A 4 13.63 13.00 -18.35
C LEU A 4 13.72 13.12 -16.83
N ALA A 5 14.75 12.53 -16.21
CA ALA A 5 14.99 12.64 -14.77
C ALA A 5 15.09 14.10 -14.29
N ARG A 6 15.70 14.99 -15.09
CA ARG A 6 15.78 16.42 -14.75
C ARG A 6 14.41 17.12 -14.88
N GLN A 7 13.64 16.81 -15.91
CA GLN A 7 12.29 17.36 -16.08
C GLN A 7 11.36 16.95 -14.92
N ILE A 8 11.48 15.71 -14.44
CA ILE A 8 10.77 15.22 -13.25
C ILE A 8 11.26 15.95 -12.00
N ALA A 9 12.59 16.10 -11.84
CA ALA A 9 13.17 16.80 -10.69
C ALA A 9 12.72 18.26 -10.60
N ASP A 10 12.63 18.97 -11.72
CA ASP A 10 12.13 20.35 -11.73
C ASP A 10 10.67 20.43 -11.23
N ARG A 11 9.81 19.46 -11.58
CA ARG A 11 8.43 19.37 -11.06
C ARG A 11 8.37 19.03 -9.58
N ILE A 12 9.22 18.10 -9.11
CA ILE A 12 9.38 17.76 -7.68
C ILE A 12 9.67 19.01 -6.85
N HIS A 13 10.52 19.91 -7.34
CA HIS A 13 10.92 21.11 -6.62
C HIS A 13 9.99 22.31 -6.82
N ALA A 14 9.08 22.27 -7.80
CA ALA A 14 8.16 23.37 -8.06
C ALA A 14 7.08 23.50 -6.96
N LEU A 15 6.56 22.39 -6.42
CA LEU A 15 5.48 22.42 -5.44
C LEU A 15 5.92 23.02 -4.11
N GLN A 16 5.09 23.91 -3.57
CA GLN A 16 5.22 24.43 -2.21
C GLN A 16 4.07 23.92 -1.33
N PHE A 17 4.26 23.92 -0.01
CA PHE A 17 3.21 23.45 0.91
C PHE A 17 1.90 24.24 0.77
N ALA A 18 1.97 25.54 0.47
CA ALA A 18 0.80 26.40 0.30
C ALA A 18 -0.05 26.05 -0.94
N ASP A 19 0.52 25.30 -1.90
CA ASP A 19 -0.16 24.92 -3.13
C ASP A 19 -0.93 23.59 -2.99
N ILE A 20 -0.75 22.87 -1.87
CA ILE A 20 -1.40 21.58 -1.61
C ILE A 20 -2.88 21.82 -1.32
N SER A 21 -3.76 21.13 -2.08
CA SER A 21 -5.21 21.24 -1.89
C SER A 21 -5.68 20.64 -0.55
N PRO A 22 -6.81 21.12 0.00
CA PRO A 22 -7.39 20.54 1.21
C PRO A 22 -7.62 19.04 1.13
N GLU A 23 -8.09 18.54 -0.03
CA GLU A 23 -8.35 17.10 -0.25
C GLU A 23 -7.05 16.29 -0.21
N ALA A 24 -5.93 16.83 -0.72
CA ALA A 24 -4.63 16.19 -0.65
C ALA A 24 -4.06 16.19 0.80
N LEU A 25 -4.36 17.24 1.59
CA LEU A 25 -4.02 17.27 3.00
C LEU A 25 -4.81 16.23 3.81
N ASP A 26 -6.12 16.15 3.60
CA ASP A 26 -7.01 15.19 4.27
C ASP A 26 -6.63 13.75 3.93
N TRP A 27 -6.34 13.48 2.65
CA TRP A 27 -5.84 12.18 2.24
C TRP A 27 -4.51 11.84 2.92
N THR A 28 -3.57 12.79 2.93
CA THR A 28 -2.25 12.58 3.55
C THR A 28 -2.40 12.18 5.01
N ALA A 29 -3.21 12.88 5.79
CA ALA A 29 -3.47 12.53 7.19
C ALA A 29 -4.03 11.10 7.33
N SER A 30 -5.04 10.76 6.52
CA SER A 30 -5.65 9.43 6.50
C SER A 30 -4.64 8.33 6.12
N ALA A 31 -3.78 8.59 5.13
CA ALA A 31 -2.76 7.66 4.67
C ALA A 31 -1.66 7.43 5.73
N PHE A 32 -1.28 8.49 6.46
CA PHE A 32 -0.34 8.35 7.58
C PHE A 32 -0.92 7.50 8.71
N VAL A 33 -2.17 7.75 9.11
CA VAL A 33 -2.88 6.93 10.11
C VAL A 33 -2.92 5.46 9.65
N ASP A 34 -3.34 5.23 8.43
CA ASP A 34 -3.49 3.88 7.88
C ASP A 34 -2.17 3.14 7.84
N THR A 35 -1.16 3.72 7.19
CA THR A 35 0.14 3.07 6.98
C THR A 35 0.91 2.88 8.28
N VAL A 36 0.87 3.85 9.20
CA VAL A 36 1.46 3.68 10.53
C VAL A 36 0.76 2.55 11.29
N GLY A 37 -0.58 2.54 11.28
CA GLY A 37 -1.35 1.47 11.91
C GLY A 37 -0.96 0.09 11.38
N VAL A 38 -0.98 -0.10 10.05
CA VAL A 38 -0.63 -1.40 9.46
C VAL A 38 0.85 -1.76 9.65
N THR A 39 1.76 -0.79 9.76
CA THR A 39 3.17 -1.02 10.09
C THR A 39 3.32 -1.54 11.52
N LEU A 40 2.60 -0.96 12.49
CA LEU A 40 2.58 -1.42 13.88
C LEU A 40 2.06 -2.85 14.02
N ALA A 41 1.08 -3.25 13.22
CA ALA A 41 0.64 -4.64 13.18
C ALA A 41 1.64 -5.53 12.41
N GLY A 42 2.12 -5.04 11.27
CA GLY A 42 2.98 -5.80 10.37
C GLY A 42 4.35 -6.10 10.93
N ILE A 43 4.90 -5.30 11.87
CA ILE A 43 6.19 -5.60 12.50
C ILE A 43 6.17 -6.92 13.26
N GLN A 44 5.01 -7.38 13.70
CA GLN A 44 4.83 -8.66 14.38
C GLN A 44 4.72 -9.85 13.40
N ASP A 45 4.57 -9.59 12.09
CA ASP A 45 4.49 -10.63 11.07
C ASP A 45 5.81 -11.39 10.92
N GLU A 46 5.72 -12.63 10.42
CA GLU A 46 6.87 -13.51 10.26
C GLU A 46 7.95 -12.92 9.33
N GLY A 47 7.54 -12.19 8.30
CA GLY A 47 8.47 -11.59 7.33
C GLY A 47 9.44 -10.60 7.96
N PRO A 48 8.97 -9.49 8.58
CA PRO A 48 9.82 -8.53 9.30
C PRO A 48 10.58 -9.17 10.47
N GLN A 49 9.96 -10.10 11.21
CA GLN A 49 10.65 -10.81 12.30
C GLN A 49 11.78 -11.69 11.80
N THR A 50 11.61 -12.34 10.64
CA THR A 50 12.69 -13.10 10.00
C THR A 50 13.81 -12.18 9.53
N LEU A 51 13.46 -11.05 8.91
CA LEU A 51 14.43 -10.05 8.47
C LEU A 51 15.29 -9.53 9.64
N LEU A 52 14.69 -9.27 10.81
CA LEU A 52 15.40 -8.83 12.02
C LEU A 52 16.36 -9.88 12.62
N ARG A 53 16.25 -11.15 12.21
CA ARG A 53 17.19 -12.23 12.59
C ARG A 53 18.37 -12.38 11.63
N VAL A 54 18.32 -11.70 10.47
CA VAL A 54 19.44 -11.77 9.50
C VAL A 54 20.66 -11.05 10.08
N PRO A 55 21.83 -11.70 10.17
CA PRO A 55 23.05 -11.07 10.66
C PRO A 55 23.38 -9.79 9.89
N GLY A 56 23.60 -8.70 10.59
CA GLY A 56 23.91 -7.39 10.02
C GLY A 56 22.71 -6.48 9.80
N VAL A 57 21.48 -6.99 9.76
CA VAL A 57 20.27 -6.16 9.66
C VAL A 57 19.94 -5.56 11.03
N ALA A 58 19.84 -4.25 11.09
CA ALA A 58 19.59 -3.49 12.33
C ALA A 58 20.50 -3.89 13.50
N ALA A 59 21.76 -4.27 13.19
CA ALA A 59 22.71 -4.79 14.17
C ALA A 59 23.38 -3.69 14.98
N ALA A 60 23.49 -2.48 14.44
CA ALA A 60 24.09 -1.32 15.11
C ALA A 60 23.01 -0.35 15.58
N ASP A 61 23.26 0.31 16.70
CA ASP A 61 22.45 1.43 17.17
C ASP A 61 22.53 2.62 16.20
N GLY A 62 21.45 3.39 16.13
CA GLY A 62 21.39 4.54 15.23
C GLY A 62 20.21 5.49 15.54
N PRO A 63 20.04 6.53 14.72
CA PRO A 63 19.08 7.59 15.01
C PRO A 63 17.62 7.21 14.74
N SER A 64 17.35 6.17 13.95
CA SER A 64 16.02 5.89 13.43
C SER A 64 15.34 4.72 14.12
N LEU A 65 14.05 4.90 14.44
CA LEU A 65 13.24 3.90 15.13
C LEU A 65 12.72 2.81 14.18
N ILE A 66 12.78 1.56 14.62
CA ILE A 66 11.93 0.49 14.07
C ILE A 66 10.57 0.59 14.77
N HIS A 67 9.53 0.97 14.03
CA HIS A 67 8.20 1.29 14.56
C HIS A 67 7.60 0.11 15.33
N GLY A 68 6.94 0.39 16.46
CA GLY A 68 6.36 -0.65 17.32
C GLY A 68 7.38 -1.46 18.12
N THR A 69 8.62 -0.99 18.21
CA THR A 69 9.71 -1.59 19.01
C THR A 69 10.49 -0.53 19.77
N ASN A 70 11.36 -0.97 20.69
CA ASN A 70 12.33 -0.10 21.35
C ASN A 70 13.71 -0.07 20.62
N ARG A 71 13.79 -0.66 19.41
CA ARG A 71 15.06 -0.75 18.66
C ARG A 71 15.25 0.48 17.79
N ARG A 72 16.45 1.06 17.88
CA ARG A 72 16.90 2.14 17.01
C ARG A 72 18.11 1.64 16.20
N THR A 73 18.19 2.06 14.94
CA THR A 73 19.22 1.58 14.02
C THR A 73 19.56 2.63 12.97
N SER A 74 20.36 2.26 11.97
CA SER A 74 20.65 3.12 10.83
C SER A 74 19.36 3.48 10.08
N ILE A 75 19.33 4.64 9.43
CA ILE A 75 18.17 5.05 8.62
C ILE A 75 17.85 4.02 7.52
N LEU A 76 18.87 3.39 6.94
CA LEU A 76 18.68 2.42 5.86
C LEU A 76 18.06 1.12 6.37
N ASP A 77 18.49 0.64 7.53
CA ASP A 77 17.88 -0.54 8.14
C ASP A 77 16.49 -0.27 8.68
N ALA A 78 16.26 0.91 9.28
CA ALA A 78 14.92 1.31 9.69
C ALA A 78 13.96 1.39 8.49
N ALA A 79 14.40 1.97 7.37
CA ALA A 79 13.65 2.05 6.13
C ALA A 79 13.32 0.64 5.57
N LEU A 80 14.31 -0.27 5.57
CA LEU A 80 14.13 -1.66 5.13
C LEU A 80 13.08 -2.40 5.98
N VAL A 81 13.23 -2.33 7.30
CA VAL A 81 12.36 -3.08 8.22
C VAL A 81 10.95 -2.48 8.26
N ASN A 82 10.83 -1.16 8.42
CA ASN A 82 9.53 -0.48 8.45
C ASN A 82 8.80 -0.60 7.09
N GLY A 83 9.51 -0.51 5.96
CA GLY A 83 8.94 -0.72 4.64
C GLY A 83 8.46 -2.17 4.42
N THR A 84 9.19 -3.16 4.93
CA THR A 84 8.71 -4.55 4.89
C THR A 84 7.47 -4.72 5.77
N ALA A 85 7.46 -4.13 6.97
CA ALA A 85 6.35 -4.21 7.90
C ALA A 85 5.08 -3.49 7.38
N SER A 86 5.23 -2.34 6.71
CA SER A 86 4.09 -1.59 6.17
C SER A 86 3.27 -2.36 5.15
N HIS A 87 3.90 -3.31 4.43
CA HIS A 87 3.26 -4.12 3.38
C HIS A 87 3.05 -5.60 3.75
N ALA A 88 3.50 -6.03 4.95
CA ALA A 88 3.45 -7.43 5.37
C ALA A 88 2.04 -8.01 5.43
N LEU A 89 1.06 -7.19 5.78
CA LEU A 89 -0.32 -7.63 5.97
C LEU A 89 -1.20 -7.50 4.71
N ASP A 90 -0.69 -6.90 3.63
CA ASP A 90 -1.47 -6.56 2.43
C ASP A 90 -2.72 -5.72 2.77
N TYR A 91 -2.59 -4.82 3.76
CA TYR A 91 -3.69 -4.04 4.34
C TYR A 91 -3.50 -2.53 4.19
N ASP A 92 -2.39 -2.10 3.62
CA ASP A 92 -2.01 -0.75 3.26
C ASP A 92 -2.83 -0.21 2.07
N ASP A 93 -2.77 1.10 1.83
CA ASP A 93 -3.51 1.78 0.77
C ASP A 93 -3.21 1.24 -0.63
N VAL A 94 -4.04 1.64 -1.58
CA VAL A 94 -3.84 1.36 -3.01
C VAL A 94 -4.00 2.65 -3.82
N ALA A 95 -3.38 2.70 -5.01
CA ALA A 95 -3.64 3.72 -6.02
C ALA A 95 -3.81 3.07 -7.40
N GLY A 96 -4.93 3.36 -8.06
CA GLY A 96 -5.25 2.83 -9.38
C GLY A 96 -4.22 3.24 -10.42
N SER A 97 -3.79 4.52 -10.42
CA SER A 97 -2.78 5.03 -11.36
C SER A 97 -1.41 4.38 -11.17
N LEU A 98 -1.01 4.04 -9.94
CA LEU A 98 0.23 3.30 -9.67
C LEU A 98 0.08 1.80 -9.99
N GLY A 99 -1.11 1.26 -9.85
CA GLY A 99 -1.35 -0.19 -9.84
C GLY A 99 -0.67 -0.87 -8.65
N GLY A 100 -0.57 -0.17 -7.52
CA GLY A 100 0.21 -0.58 -6.35
C GLY A 100 -0.12 0.22 -5.08
N HIS A 101 0.82 0.25 -4.14
CA HIS A 101 0.65 0.70 -2.76
C HIS A 101 1.63 1.84 -2.43
N PRO A 102 1.30 3.10 -2.76
CA PRO A 102 2.25 4.21 -2.67
C PRO A 102 2.68 4.54 -1.25
N SER A 103 1.75 4.55 -0.27
CA SER A 103 2.06 4.98 1.10
C SER A 103 3.02 4.03 1.81
N ALA A 104 2.98 2.73 1.48
CA ALA A 104 3.93 1.74 1.99
C ALA A 104 5.37 2.00 1.53
N MET A 105 5.56 2.67 0.39
CA MET A 105 6.88 3.09 -0.10
C MET A 105 7.34 4.43 0.51
N LEU A 106 6.40 5.31 0.83
CA LEU A 106 6.71 6.70 1.18
C LEU A 106 6.87 6.89 2.69
N ILE A 107 5.89 6.46 3.49
CA ILE A 107 5.85 6.76 4.92
C ILE A 107 7.00 6.11 5.69
N PRO A 108 7.40 4.85 5.41
CA PRO A 108 8.59 4.24 6.03
C PRO A 108 9.93 4.88 5.63
N ALA A 109 9.98 5.65 4.54
CA ALA A 109 11.13 6.48 4.20
C ALA A 109 11.08 7.84 4.90
N ILE A 110 9.90 8.46 4.89
CA ILE A 110 9.70 9.83 5.37
C ILE A 110 9.90 9.93 6.88
N ILE A 111 9.24 9.07 7.69
CA ILE A 111 9.29 9.19 9.15
C ILE A 111 10.72 9.04 9.69
N PRO A 112 11.52 8.00 9.36
CA PRO A 112 12.88 7.87 9.84
C PRO A 112 13.81 9.01 9.38
N LEU A 113 13.63 9.50 8.14
CA LEU A 113 14.42 10.57 7.60
C LEU A 113 14.06 11.91 8.27
N ALA A 114 12.77 12.19 8.44
CA ALA A 114 12.29 13.38 9.14
C ALA A 114 12.67 13.40 10.61
N GLU A 115 12.66 12.24 11.29
CA GLU A 115 13.18 12.10 12.67
C GLU A 115 14.64 12.49 12.76
N MET A 116 15.47 11.96 11.86
CA MET A 116 16.89 12.27 11.82
C MET A 116 17.16 13.77 11.58
N LEU A 117 16.33 14.41 10.76
CA LEU A 117 16.49 15.82 10.38
C LEU A 117 15.79 16.79 11.36
N GLY A 118 14.87 16.32 12.19
CA GLY A 118 13.99 17.17 13.01
C GLY A 118 13.02 17.98 12.15
N SER A 119 12.52 17.38 11.05
CA SER A 119 11.63 18.05 10.10
C SER A 119 10.27 18.36 10.71
N SER A 120 9.63 19.41 10.21
CA SER A 120 8.24 19.75 10.58
C SER A 120 7.22 18.85 9.90
N GLY A 121 5.99 18.86 10.40
CA GLY A 121 4.87 18.16 9.75
C GLY A 121 4.58 18.68 8.34
N ARG A 122 4.78 19.99 8.10
CA ARG A 122 4.65 20.57 6.74
C ARG A 122 5.66 20.00 5.77
N ASP A 123 6.90 19.79 6.21
CA ASP A 123 7.94 19.16 5.38
C ASP A 123 7.58 17.71 5.06
N ILE A 124 7.03 16.97 6.04
CA ILE A 124 6.56 15.60 5.89
C ILE A 124 5.43 15.51 4.87
N VAL A 125 4.40 16.35 5.01
CA VAL A 125 3.25 16.39 4.11
C VAL A 125 3.70 16.73 2.69
N LEU A 126 4.54 17.73 2.53
CA LEU A 126 5.07 18.11 1.22
C LEU A 126 5.88 16.98 0.58
N ALA A 127 6.73 16.31 1.35
CA ALA A 127 7.51 15.16 0.88
C ALA A 127 6.60 13.99 0.46
N TYR A 128 5.54 13.71 1.23
CA TYR A 128 4.58 12.67 0.90
C TYR A 128 3.85 12.97 -0.41
N VAL A 129 3.25 14.16 -0.54
CA VAL A 129 2.49 14.56 -1.74
C VAL A 129 3.36 14.51 -2.98
N VAL A 130 4.58 15.05 -2.91
CA VAL A 130 5.54 15.01 -4.03
C VAL A 130 5.96 13.58 -4.37
N GLY A 131 6.20 12.75 -3.38
CA GLY A 131 6.55 11.34 -3.59
C GLY A 131 5.41 10.55 -4.24
N TYR A 132 4.18 10.76 -3.76
CA TYR A 132 2.98 10.13 -4.29
C TYR A 132 2.76 10.52 -5.76
N GLU A 133 2.79 11.82 -6.04
CA GLU A 133 2.68 12.34 -7.39
C GLU A 133 3.73 11.73 -8.32
N THR A 134 5.01 11.73 -7.91
CA THR A 134 6.11 11.21 -8.73
C THR A 134 5.91 9.73 -9.10
N ALA A 135 5.56 8.88 -8.15
CA ALA A 135 5.34 7.47 -8.40
C ALA A 135 4.18 7.23 -9.37
N CYS A 136 3.05 7.92 -9.15
CA CYS A 136 1.85 7.79 -9.97
C CYS A 136 2.06 8.36 -11.39
N ARG A 137 2.74 9.50 -11.53
CA ARG A 137 3.02 10.11 -12.86
C ARG A 137 3.94 9.23 -13.71
N ILE A 138 4.99 8.66 -13.12
CA ILE A 138 5.82 7.69 -13.84
C ILE A 138 5.00 6.46 -14.23
N ALA A 139 4.15 5.96 -13.34
CA ALA A 139 3.27 4.83 -13.61
C ALA A 139 2.31 5.08 -14.78
N ARG A 140 1.71 6.28 -14.90
CA ARG A 140 0.84 6.64 -16.03
C ARG A 140 1.53 6.46 -17.39
N GLY A 141 2.83 6.64 -17.43
CA GLY A 141 3.60 6.48 -18.66
C GLY A 141 3.88 5.03 -19.05
N VAL A 142 3.83 4.07 -18.10
CA VAL A 142 4.20 2.67 -18.32
C VAL A 142 3.03 1.69 -18.10
N HIS A 143 1.95 2.15 -17.48
CA HIS A 143 0.82 1.33 -17.08
C HIS A 143 -0.11 1.03 -18.29
N HIS A 144 -0.80 -0.11 -18.44
CA HIS A 144 -0.84 -1.30 -17.57
C HIS A 144 0.23 -2.34 -17.92
N HIS A 145 0.94 -2.15 -19.03
CA HIS A 145 1.91 -3.09 -19.58
C HIS A 145 2.97 -3.51 -18.56
N HIS A 146 3.46 -2.57 -17.73
CA HIS A 146 4.43 -2.83 -16.67
C HIS A 146 3.96 -3.92 -15.68
N TYR A 147 2.72 -3.81 -15.22
CA TYR A 147 2.09 -4.80 -14.34
C TYR A 147 1.88 -6.15 -15.03
N GLU A 148 1.41 -6.14 -16.27
CA GLU A 148 1.14 -7.35 -17.06
C GLU A 148 2.43 -8.12 -17.39
N LYS A 149 3.51 -7.40 -17.62
CA LYS A 149 4.83 -7.99 -17.87
C LYS A 149 5.40 -8.74 -16.66
N GLY A 150 4.86 -8.53 -15.47
CA GLY A 150 5.22 -9.28 -14.26
C GLY A 150 6.00 -8.49 -13.22
N TRP A 151 6.10 -7.17 -13.36
CA TRP A 151 6.71 -6.32 -12.35
C TRP A 151 5.76 -6.03 -11.20
N HIS A 152 6.30 -5.78 -10.01
CA HIS A 152 5.57 -5.29 -8.84
C HIS A 152 5.63 -3.75 -8.80
N PRO A 153 4.62 -3.02 -9.31
CA PRO A 153 4.70 -1.57 -9.47
C PRO A 153 4.95 -0.82 -8.17
N THR A 154 4.42 -1.31 -7.05
CA THR A 154 4.70 -0.75 -5.73
C THR A 154 6.19 -0.51 -5.52
N ALA A 155 7.02 -1.52 -5.77
CA ALA A 155 8.45 -1.41 -5.57
C ALA A 155 9.17 -0.79 -6.78
N THR A 156 8.89 -1.27 -8.00
CA THR A 156 9.62 -0.86 -9.21
C THR A 156 9.36 0.59 -9.62
N LEU A 157 8.18 1.15 -9.29
CA LEU A 157 7.81 2.53 -9.60
C LEU A 157 7.81 3.40 -8.34
N GLY A 158 7.40 2.84 -7.19
CA GLY A 158 7.38 3.56 -5.91
C GLY A 158 8.75 4.01 -5.44
N ILE A 159 9.84 3.35 -5.85
CA ILE A 159 11.22 3.79 -5.54
C ILE A 159 11.49 5.22 -6.03
N PHE A 160 10.96 5.63 -7.18
CA PHE A 160 11.09 7.00 -7.68
C PHE A 160 10.34 8.00 -6.79
N GLY A 161 9.16 7.60 -6.27
CA GLY A 161 8.43 8.37 -5.27
C GLY A 161 9.22 8.52 -3.96
N THR A 162 9.86 7.44 -3.51
CA THR A 162 10.75 7.46 -2.33
C THR A 162 11.92 8.43 -2.52
N VAL A 163 12.57 8.40 -3.68
CA VAL A 163 13.63 9.37 -4.03
C VAL A 163 13.10 10.79 -3.99
N ALA A 164 11.94 11.06 -4.58
CA ALA A 164 11.34 12.39 -4.60
C ALA A 164 11.05 12.92 -3.19
N ALA A 165 10.43 12.10 -2.33
CA ALA A 165 10.16 12.44 -0.94
C ALA A 165 11.46 12.70 -0.15
N ALA A 166 12.44 11.83 -0.27
CA ALA A 166 13.74 11.98 0.38
C ALA A 166 14.47 13.24 -0.10
N SER A 167 14.42 13.55 -1.40
CA SER A 167 15.04 14.74 -1.98
C SER A 167 14.48 16.04 -1.39
N ARG A 168 13.17 16.09 -1.16
CA ARG A 168 12.54 17.26 -0.51
C ARG A 168 12.97 17.42 0.93
N LEU A 169 12.95 16.35 1.73
CA LEU A 169 13.39 16.39 3.14
C LEU A 169 14.87 16.75 3.27
N LEU A 170 15.71 16.26 2.37
CA LEU A 170 17.16 16.51 2.37
C LEU A 170 17.54 17.88 1.78
N ASN A 171 16.58 18.69 1.32
CA ASN A 171 16.81 19.98 0.64
C ASN A 171 17.81 19.86 -0.53
N MET A 172 17.66 18.80 -1.36
CA MET A 172 18.51 18.57 -2.51
C MET A 172 18.20 19.57 -3.63
N THR A 173 19.18 19.79 -4.51
CA THR A 173 18.94 20.55 -5.73
C THR A 173 18.24 19.70 -6.79
N PRO A 174 17.59 20.30 -7.80
CA PRO A 174 17.04 19.54 -8.93
C PRO A 174 18.08 18.67 -9.64
N ASP A 175 19.34 19.09 -9.74
CA ASP A 175 20.41 18.27 -10.32
C ASP A 175 20.72 17.04 -9.46
N GLN A 176 20.83 17.21 -8.15
CA GLN A 176 21.02 16.08 -7.23
C GLN A 176 19.83 15.12 -7.28
N THR A 177 18.61 15.66 -7.33
CA THR A 177 17.38 14.82 -7.44
C THR A 177 17.37 14.03 -8.75
N ALA A 178 17.75 14.64 -9.87
CA ALA A 178 17.84 13.94 -11.16
C ALA A 178 18.88 12.81 -11.14
N VAL A 179 20.02 13.01 -10.49
CA VAL A 179 21.02 11.96 -10.28
C VAL A 179 20.47 10.82 -9.43
N ALA A 180 19.76 11.13 -8.33
CA ALA A 180 19.14 10.12 -7.48
C ALA A 180 18.06 9.31 -8.22
N LEU A 181 17.24 9.95 -9.06
CA LEU A 181 16.28 9.28 -9.95
C LEU A 181 16.98 8.36 -10.95
N GLY A 182 18.12 8.80 -11.50
CA GLY A 182 18.95 7.97 -12.39
C GLY A 182 19.51 6.73 -11.69
N MET A 183 19.92 6.83 -10.41
CA MET A 183 20.32 5.66 -9.60
C MET A 183 19.15 4.74 -9.30
N ALA A 184 17.98 5.28 -8.95
CA ALA A 184 16.77 4.51 -8.68
C ALA A 184 16.38 3.61 -9.87
N ALA A 185 16.62 4.05 -11.10
CA ALA A 185 16.42 3.24 -12.30
C ALA A 185 17.20 1.92 -12.29
N SER A 186 18.36 1.88 -11.62
CA SER A 186 19.20 0.68 -11.47
C SER A 186 18.82 -0.16 -10.25
N PHE A 187 18.14 0.41 -9.28
CA PHE A 187 17.73 -0.26 -8.03
C PHE A 187 16.29 -0.77 -8.07
N ALA A 188 15.51 -0.34 -9.06
CA ALA A 188 14.13 -0.81 -9.24
C ALA A 188 14.08 -2.34 -9.36
N THR A 189 13.32 -2.99 -8.48
CA THR A 189 13.25 -4.44 -8.41
C THR A 189 11.90 -4.93 -7.88
N GLY A 190 11.62 -6.22 -8.09
CA GLY A 190 10.42 -6.89 -7.59
C GLY A 190 9.59 -7.54 -8.69
N VAL A 191 9.48 -8.87 -8.65
CA VAL A 191 8.71 -9.67 -9.62
C VAL A 191 7.46 -10.25 -8.99
N LYS A 192 6.33 -10.21 -9.70
CA LYS A 192 5.03 -10.73 -9.25
C LYS A 192 5.01 -12.24 -9.00
N ALA A 193 5.97 -12.98 -9.54
CA ALA A 193 6.07 -14.41 -9.27
C ALA A 193 6.24 -14.74 -7.77
N ASN A 194 6.68 -13.77 -6.97
CA ASN A 194 6.78 -13.87 -5.51
C ASN A 194 5.52 -13.39 -4.75
N PHE A 195 4.43 -13.06 -5.43
CA PHE A 195 3.19 -12.73 -4.74
C PHE A 195 2.67 -13.92 -3.95
N GLY A 196 2.10 -13.65 -2.76
CA GLY A 196 1.69 -14.69 -1.83
C GLY A 196 2.83 -15.27 -0.97
N THR A 197 4.03 -14.69 -1.00
CA THR A 197 5.17 -15.04 -0.14
C THR A 197 5.67 -13.81 0.64
N MET A 198 6.48 -14.02 1.68
CA MET A 198 7.15 -12.94 2.44
C MET A 198 8.06 -12.06 1.57
N THR A 199 8.44 -12.52 0.38
CA THR A 199 9.25 -11.75 -0.56
C THR A 199 8.46 -10.56 -1.14
N LYS A 200 7.11 -10.63 -1.24
CA LYS A 200 6.31 -9.50 -1.72
C LYS A 200 6.48 -8.25 -0.83
N PRO A 201 6.27 -8.27 0.49
CA PRO A 201 6.55 -7.11 1.35
C PRO A 201 8.04 -6.75 1.41
N LEU A 202 8.95 -7.69 1.27
CA LEU A 202 10.38 -7.41 1.20
C LEU A 202 10.74 -6.56 -0.02
N HIS A 203 10.06 -6.69 -1.16
CA HIS A 203 10.25 -5.79 -2.31
C HIS A 203 10.04 -4.31 -1.90
N VAL A 204 9.04 -4.06 -1.06
CA VAL A 204 8.74 -2.71 -0.55
C VAL A 204 9.86 -2.22 0.36
N GLY A 205 10.26 -3.03 1.35
CA GLY A 205 11.37 -2.69 2.23
C GLY A 205 12.67 -2.36 1.48
N HIS A 206 13.03 -3.17 0.49
CA HIS A 206 14.18 -2.89 -0.38
C HIS A 206 14.00 -1.59 -1.16
N GLY A 207 12.87 -1.38 -1.82
CA GLY A 207 12.62 -0.17 -2.59
C GLY A 207 12.66 1.10 -1.73
N VAL A 208 12.13 1.05 -0.49
CA VAL A 208 12.20 2.14 0.48
C VAL A 208 13.66 2.45 0.86
N ARG A 209 14.41 1.42 1.29
CA ARG A 209 15.83 1.54 1.63
C ARG A 209 16.64 2.10 0.47
N ASP A 210 16.49 1.53 -0.72
CA ASP A 210 17.33 1.86 -1.87
C ASP A 210 16.98 3.23 -2.45
N GLY A 211 15.72 3.69 -2.34
CA GLY A 211 15.33 5.05 -2.69
C GLY A 211 15.95 6.10 -1.74
N VAL A 212 15.91 5.85 -0.43
CA VAL A 212 16.61 6.69 0.57
C VAL A 212 18.13 6.66 0.33
N PHE A 213 18.69 5.49 0.06
CA PHE A 213 20.13 5.34 -0.23
C PHE A 213 20.55 6.13 -1.47
N ALA A 214 19.77 6.07 -2.56
CA ALA A 214 20.06 6.83 -3.78
C ALA A 214 20.07 8.35 -3.50
N ALA A 215 19.10 8.87 -2.72
CA ALA A 215 19.06 10.27 -2.34
C ALA A 215 20.28 10.68 -1.50
N LEU A 216 20.63 9.89 -0.49
CA LEU A 216 21.79 10.15 0.37
C LEU A 216 23.11 10.11 -0.43
N MET A 217 23.28 9.14 -1.32
CA MET A 217 24.47 9.02 -2.18
C MET A 217 24.61 10.23 -3.12
N SER A 218 23.51 10.61 -3.79
CA SER A 218 23.53 11.77 -4.67
C SER A 218 23.87 13.07 -3.93
N ARG A 219 23.33 13.23 -2.72
CA ARG A 219 23.66 14.39 -1.87
C ARG A 219 25.15 14.46 -1.53
N GLN A 220 25.86 13.33 -1.47
CA GLN A 220 27.30 13.23 -1.24
C GLN A 220 28.11 13.36 -2.55
N GLY A 221 27.48 13.65 -3.69
CA GLY A 221 28.17 13.84 -4.96
C GLY A 221 28.40 12.57 -5.79
N PHE A 222 27.71 11.46 -5.46
CA PHE A 222 27.75 10.28 -6.30
C PHE A 222 27.08 10.57 -7.65
N SER A 223 27.60 10.01 -8.74
CA SER A 223 27.14 10.28 -10.10
C SER A 223 26.27 9.17 -10.67
N ALA A 224 25.34 9.55 -11.56
CA ALA A 224 24.58 8.64 -12.41
C ALA A 224 24.44 9.21 -13.82
N ASN A 225 24.03 8.36 -14.78
CA ASN A 225 23.71 8.81 -16.13
C ASN A 225 22.43 9.66 -16.09
N PRO A 226 22.46 10.92 -16.56
CA PRO A 226 21.28 11.79 -16.58
C PRO A 226 20.11 11.22 -17.42
N GLY A 227 20.40 10.43 -18.45
CA GLY A 227 19.43 9.78 -19.32
C GLY A 227 19.05 8.36 -18.89
N ALA A 228 19.36 7.91 -17.68
CA ALA A 228 19.14 6.53 -17.24
C ALA A 228 17.68 6.05 -17.35
N LEU A 229 16.71 6.96 -17.36
CA LEU A 229 15.31 6.60 -17.54
C LEU A 229 14.98 6.29 -19.00
N GLU A 230 15.29 7.20 -19.93
CA GLU A 230 14.89 7.15 -21.34
C GLU A 230 15.95 6.57 -22.28
N HIS A 231 17.13 6.24 -21.78
CA HIS A 231 18.18 5.64 -22.62
C HIS A 231 17.72 4.28 -23.15
N ARG A 232 18.15 3.91 -24.38
CA ARG A 232 17.84 2.60 -24.99
C ARG A 232 18.24 1.37 -24.16
N GLN A 233 19.12 1.52 -23.20
CA GLN A 233 19.51 0.54 -22.18
C GLN A 233 19.10 1.03 -20.78
N GLY A 234 18.14 1.95 -20.70
CA GLY A 234 17.63 2.54 -19.47
C GLY A 234 16.37 1.88 -18.98
N PHE A 235 15.81 2.46 -17.93
CA PHE A 235 14.68 1.87 -17.21
C PHE A 235 13.47 1.59 -18.13
N LEU A 236 13.05 2.56 -18.96
CA LEU A 236 11.84 2.44 -19.76
C LEU A 236 11.95 1.31 -20.79
N ASP A 237 13.04 1.24 -21.54
CA ASP A 237 13.22 0.19 -22.54
C ASP A 237 13.44 -1.20 -21.91
N VAL A 238 14.24 -1.28 -20.84
CA VAL A 238 14.57 -2.56 -20.19
C VAL A 238 13.38 -3.13 -19.44
N PHE A 239 12.69 -2.32 -18.64
CA PHE A 239 11.61 -2.79 -17.79
C PHE A 239 10.28 -2.89 -18.53
N ASN A 240 9.99 -1.95 -19.41
CA ASN A 240 8.70 -1.90 -20.11
C ASN A 240 8.80 -2.47 -21.52
N GLY A 241 9.83 -2.10 -22.25
CA GLY A 241 10.07 -2.44 -23.66
C GLY A 241 9.94 -1.24 -24.58
N PRO A 242 10.74 -1.18 -25.66
CA PRO A 242 10.67 -0.09 -26.61
C PRO A 242 9.26 0.09 -27.20
N GLY A 243 8.76 1.32 -27.20
CA GLY A 243 7.45 1.66 -27.77
C GLY A 243 6.22 1.33 -26.93
N THR A 244 6.41 0.80 -25.71
CA THR A 244 5.31 0.41 -24.80
C THR A 244 5.07 1.43 -23.66
N TYR A 245 5.64 2.61 -23.75
CA TYR A 245 5.53 3.68 -22.77
C TYR A 245 5.30 5.05 -23.43
N LYS A 246 4.80 6.00 -22.65
CA LYS A 246 4.47 7.37 -23.08
C LYS A 246 5.09 8.41 -22.15
N ILE A 247 6.23 8.99 -22.52
CA ILE A 247 6.92 10.02 -21.71
C ILE A 247 6.04 11.22 -21.45
N ALA A 248 5.22 11.67 -22.44
CA ALA A 248 4.31 12.79 -22.24
C ALA A 248 3.38 12.56 -21.04
N ALA A 249 2.81 11.37 -20.89
CA ALA A 249 1.93 11.05 -19.78
C ALA A 249 2.62 11.09 -18.39
N MET A 250 3.95 10.99 -18.36
CA MET A 250 4.74 11.15 -17.12
C MET A 250 4.94 12.63 -16.77
N LEU A 251 4.83 13.52 -17.73
CA LEU A 251 5.20 14.93 -17.57
C LEU A 251 4.01 15.88 -17.54
N ASP A 252 2.85 15.43 -18.00
CA ASP A 252 1.65 16.25 -18.11
C ASP A 252 0.88 16.32 -16.78
N GLU A 253 0.11 17.39 -16.61
CA GLU A 253 -0.90 17.58 -15.55
C GLU A 253 -0.41 17.41 -14.10
N TRP A 254 0.87 17.66 -13.79
CA TRP A 254 1.37 17.57 -12.42
C TRP A 254 0.58 18.48 -11.48
N TYR A 255 0.12 17.90 -10.35
CA TYR A 255 -0.58 18.58 -9.26
C TYR A 255 -1.95 19.18 -9.63
N SER A 256 -2.49 18.88 -10.82
CA SER A 256 -3.76 19.47 -11.27
C SER A 256 -4.60 18.49 -12.11
N PRO A 257 -5.44 17.67 -11.46
CA PRO A 257 -5.59 17.45 -10.01
C PRO A 257 -4.44 16.62 -9.41
N PHE A 258 -4.28 16.68 -8.08
CA PHE A 258 -3.31 15.83 -7.37
C PHE A 258 -3.67 14.35 -7.50
N GLU A 259 -2.67 13.49 -7.71
CA GLU A 259 -2.87 12.05 -7.75
C GLU A 259 -3.47 11.51 -6.42
N CYS A 260 -3.00 12.01 -5.29
CA CYS A 260 -3.50 11.62 -3.98
C CYS A 260 -4.86 12.24 -3.60
N ALA A 261 -5.32 13.27 -4.33
CA ALA A 261 -6.64 13.89 -4.10
C ALA A 261 -7.75 13.35 -5.01
N GLY A 262 -7.53 12.23 -5.69
CA GLY A 262 -8.54 11.55 -6.48
C GLY A 262 -8.09 11.16 -7.89
N ALA A 263 -7.18 11.93 -8.53
CA ALA A 263 -6.74 11.63 -9.89
C ALA A 263 -6.06 10.25 -10.02
N GLY A 264 -5.39 9.80 -8.96
CA GLY A 264 -4.73 8.50 -8.89
C GLY A 264 -5.63 7.35 -8.44
N ASP A 265 -6.91 7.61 -8.19
CA ASP A 265 -7.84 6.65 -7.57
C ASP A 265 -7.24 6.02 -6.29
N PRO A 266 -6.87 6.86 -5.30
CA PRO A 266 -6.37 6.35 -4.02
C PRO A 266 -7.48 5.71 -3.20
N GLY A 267 -7.16 4.67 -2.42
CA GLY A 267 -8.13 4.02 -1.55
C GLY A 267 -7.49 3.26 -0.41
N LEU A 268 -8.07 3.39 0.80
CA LEU A 268 -7.70 2.56 1.95
C LEU A 268 -8.38 1.19 1.85
N LYS A 269 -7.68 0.15 2.23
CA LYS A 269 -8.28 -1.20 2.29
C LYS A 269 -9.15 -1.36 3.53
N PRO A 270 -10.45 -1.69 3.42
CA PRO A 270 -11.31 -1.98 4.57
C PRO A 270 -11.08 -3.37 5.16
N TYR A 271 -10.46 -4.29 4.41
CA TYR A 271 -10.24 -5.68 4.84
C TYR A 271 -8.78 -6.09 4.67
N PRO A 272 -8.19 -6.84 5.63
CA PRO A 272 -6.77 -7.24 5.63
C PRO A 272 -6.49 -8.43 4.71
N CYS A 273 -6.88 -8.33 3.44
CA CYS A 273 -6.72 -9.37 2.44
C CYS A 273 -6.61 -8.78 1.03
N CYS A 274 -6.48 -9.63 0.02
CA CYS A 274 -6.37 -9.21 -1.37
C CYS A 274 -7.58 -8.36 -1.81
N GLY A 275 -7.34 -7.17 -2.34
CA GLY A 275 -8.39 -6.24 -2.81
C GLY A 275 -9.38 -6.88 -3.78
N SER A 276 -8.95 -7.87 -4.57
CA SER A 276 -9.82 -8.61 -5.49
C SER A 276 -10.94 -9.39 -4.81
N THR A 277 -10.88 -9.62 -3.49
CA THR A 277 -11.95 -10.27 -2.71
C THR A 277 -12.92 -9.27 -2.09
N HIS A 278 -12.54 -7.98 -1.96
CA HIS A 278 -13.28 -6.97 -1.21
C HIS A 278 -14.72 -6.75 -1.71
N PRO A 279 -14.99 -6.65 -3.04
CA PRO A 279 -16.36 -6.50 -3.52
C PRO A 279 -17.26 -7.63 -3.05
N SER A 280 -16.79 -8.87 -3.18
CA SER A 280 -17.54 -10.06 -2.78
C SER A 280 -17.74 -10.17 -1.27
N ILE A 281 -16.74 -9.79 -0.47
CA ILE A 281 -16.87 -9.67 0.99
C ILE A 281 -17.99 -8.69 1.34
N SER A 282 -17.96 -7.50 0.75
CA SER A 282 -18.95 -6.46 1.02
C SER A 282 -20.37 -6.90 0.70
N ARG A 283 -20.55 -7.59 -0.45
CA ARG A 283 -21.88 -8.13 -0.83
C ARG A 283 -22.34 -9.26 0.10
N MET A 284 -21.43 -10.12 0.54
CA MET A 284 -21.78 -11.18 1.49
C MET A 284 -22.16 -10.63 2.88
N ILE A 285 -21.41 -9.66 3.39
CA ILE A 285 -21.74 -8.99 4.66
C ILE A 285 -23.12 -8.32 4.57
N GLU A 286 -23.39 -7.61 3.46
CA GLU A 286 -24.70 -6.98 3.22
C GLU A 286 -25.83 -8.00 3.23
N LEU A 287 -25.71 -9.12 2.49
CA LEU A 287 -26.72 -10.18 2.45
C LEU A 287 -26.92 -10.82 3.82
N ALA A 288 -25.81 -11.09 4.55
CA ALA A 288 -25.87 -11.68 5.88
C ALA A 288 -26.62 -10.81 6.89
N HIS A 289 -26.43 -9.47 6.83
CA HIS A 289 -27.18 -8.55 7.68
C HIS A 289 -28.62 -8.37 7.23
N ARG A 290 -28.86 -8.15 5.93
CA ARG A 290 -30.18 -7.84 5.38
C ARG A 290 -31.17 -8.99 5.60
N HIS A 291 -30.72 -10.22 5.54
CA HIS A 291 -31.57 -11.43 5.59
C HIS A 291 -31.30 -12.30 6.81
N ASP A 292 -30.51 -11.81 7.77
CA ASP A 292 -30.08 -12.53 8.98
C ASP A 292 -29.56 -13.97 8.69
N LEU A 293 -28.74 -14.10 7.63
CA LEU A 293 -28.25 -15.39 7.19
C LEU A 293 -27.25 -15.98 8.20
N THR A 294 -27.39 -17.28 8.46
CA THR A 294 -26.45 -18.08 9.25
C THR A 294 -25.82 -19.18 8.40
N ALA A 295 -24.70 -19.71 8.85
CA ALA A 295 -24.00 -20.81 8.15
C ALA A 295 -24.89 -22.05 7.92
N GLU A 296 -25.76 -22.35 8.89
CA GLU A 296 -26.67 -23.49 8.88
C GLU A 296 -27.83 -23.30 7.89
N ALA A 297 -28.33 -22.05 7.78
CA ALA A 297 -29.43 -21.72 6.88
C ALA A 297 -29.02 -21.67 5.40
N VAL A 298 -27.73 -21.66 5.09
CA VAL A 298 -27.21 -21.58 3.74
C VAL A 298 -26.92 -22.99 3.18
N GLU A 299 -27.43 -23.30 2.00
CA GLU A 299 -27.12 -24.51 1.25
C GLU A 299 -25.96 -24.30 0.29
N ARG A 300 -25.98 -23.17 -0.47
CA ARG A 300 -25.00 -22.87 -1.50
C ARG A 300 -24.76 -21.37 -1.61
N ILE A 301 -23.51 -20.99 -1.92
CA ILE A 301 -23.12 -19.63 -2.26
C ILE A 301 -22.42 -19.63 -3.61
N LEU A 302 -22.90 -18.80 -4.54
CA LEU A 302 -22.25 -18.54 -5.80
C LEU A 302 -21.64 -17.15 -5.77
N VAL A 303 -20.32 -17.07 -6.01
CA VAL A 303 -19.56 -15.82 -6.04
C VAL A 303 -19.05 -15.60 -7.46
N MET A 304 -19.41 -14.48 -8.05
CA MET A 304 -19.13 -14.16 -9.45
C MET A 304 -18.44 -12.80 -9.57
N PRO A 305 -17.12 -12.71 -9.30
CA PRO A 305 -16.35 -11.52 -9.56
C PRO A 305 -16.06 -11.33 -11.05
N HIS A 306 -15.58 -10.14 -11.45
CA HIS A 306 -15.01 -9.94 -12.78
C HIS A 306 -13.90 -10.98 -13.09
N ALA A 307 -13.81 -11.43 -14.35
CA ALA A 307 -12.93 -12.52 -14.76
C ALA A 307 -11.44 -12.30 -14.41
N ARG A 308 -10.95 -11.05 -14.45
CA ARG A 308 -9.56 -10.70 -14.08
C ARG A 308 -9.22 -10.93 -12.62
N ARG A 309 -10.21 -10.94 -11.71
CA ARG A 309 -9.99 -10.99 -10.26
C ARG A 309 -9.91 -12.41 -9.71
N LEU A 310 -10.47 -13.37 -10.43
CA LEU A 310 -10.60 -14.74 -9.95
C LEU A 310 -9.31 -15.58 -10.02
N PRO A 311 -8.44 -15.52 -11.06
CA PRO A 311 -7.33 -16.47 -11.21
C PRO A 311 -6.36 -16.53 -10.02
N HIS A 312 -6.13 -15.40 -9.35
CA HIS A 312 -5.21 -15.30 -8.20
C HIS A 312 -5.91 -15.37 -6.85
N THR A 313 -7.25 -15.48 -6.81
CA THR A 313 -8.04 -15.57 -5.58
C THR A 313 -8.91 -16.83 -5.49
N ASN A 314 -8.98 -17.64 -6.55
CA ASN A 314 -9.72 -18.90 -6.54
C ASN A 314 -8.90 -20.01 -5.85
N ASN A 315 -8.88 -19.97 -4.53
CA ASN A 315 -8.18 -20.94 -3.69
C ASN A 315 -9.16 -21.56 -2.68
N PRO A 316 -9.81 -22.70 -3.02
CA PRO A 316 -10.82 -23.32 -2.17
C PRO A 316 -10.23 -24.03 -0.93
N ASP A 317 -8.91 -24.20 -0.85
CA ASP A 317 -8.24 -24.89 0.26
C ASP A 317 -6.94 -24.19 0.68
N PRO A 318 -7.03 -22.97 1.24
CA PRO A 318 -5.84 -22.28 1.74
C PRO A 318 -5.24 -23.01 2.95
N ARG A 319 -3.92 -23.26 2.90
CA ARG A 319 -3.17 -24.03 3.89
C ARG A 319 -2.33 -23.18 4.85
N THR A 320 -2.35 -21.86 4.67
CA THR A 320 -1.62 -20.93 5.54
C THR A 320 -2.45 -19.65 5.73
N PRO A 321 -2.21 -18.86 6.79
CA PRO A 321 -2.82 -17.56 6.96
C PRO A 321 -2.64 -16.63 5.76
N LEU A 322 -1.43 -16.62 5.17
CA LEU A 322 -1.15 -15.83 3.98
C LEU A 322 -1.94 -16.31 2.75
N ALA A 323 -2.04 -17.62 2.52
CA ALA A 323 -2.85 -18.17 1.45
C ALA A 323 -4.36 -17.85 1.61
N ALA A 324 -4.83 -17.78 2.86
CA ALA A 324 -6.22 -17.41 3.17
C ALA A 324 -6.56 -15.96 2.77
N LYS A 325 -5.60 -15.02 2.82
CA LYS A 325 -5.78 -13.64 2.33
C LYS A 325 -6.04 -13.56 0.82
N PHE A 326 -5.67 -14.59 0.09
CA PHE A 326 -5.89 -14.72 -1.37
C PHE A 326 -6.94 -15.81 -1.71
N SER A 327 -7.82 -16.15 -0.77
CA SER A 327 -8.88 -17.13 -0.97
C SER A 327 -10.25 -16.45 -0.98
N MET A 328 -10.88 -16.37 -2.14
CA MET A 328 -12.26 -15.90 -2.31
C MET A 328 -13.22 -16.69 -1.42
N GLN A 329 -13.06 -18.02 -1.39
CA GLN A 329 -13.92 -18.92 -0.60
C GLN A 329 -13.77 -18.65 0.89
N TYR A 330 -12.54 -18.51 1.37
CA TYR A 330 -12.29 -18.25 2.79
C TYR A 330 -12.84 -16.88 3.21
N CYS A 331 -12.52 -15.83 2.45
CA CYS A 331 -12.96 -14.48 2.76
C CYS A 331 -14.49 -14.34 2.77
N VAL A 332 -15.19 -14.95 1.79
CA VAL A 332 -16.65 -14.93 1.73
C VAL A 332 -17.27 -15.79 2.85
N ALA A 333 -16.65 -16.92 3.21
CA ALA A 333 -17.09 -17.74 4.33
C ALA A 333 -16.99 -16.97 5.66
N ARG A 334 -15.87 -16.26 5.90
CA ARG A 334 -15.73 -15.37 7.07
C ARG A 334 -16.77 -14.25 7.06
N ALA A 335 -17.01 -13.63 5.90
CA ALA A 335 -18.00 -12.58 5.74
C ALA A 335 -19.42 -13.05 6.15
N LEU A 336 -19.80 -14.29 5.84
CA LEU A 336 -21.06 -14.87 6.30
C LEU A 336 -21.02 -15.18 7.79
N THR A 337 -19.98 -15.89 8.27
CA THR A 337 -19.92 -16.46 9.62
C THR A 337 -19.78 -15.37 10.69
N ASP A 338 -18.92 -14.40 10.45
CA ASP A 338 -18.53 -13.36 11.44
C ASP A 338 -19.13 -11.99 11.11
N ARG A 339 -19.75 -11.81 9.95
CA ARG A 339 -20.28 -10.54 9.42
C ARG A 339 -19.23 -9.41 9.42
N ALA A 340 -17.97 -9.78 9.44
CA ALA A 340 -16.81 -8.88 9.46
C ALA A 340 -15.57 -9.62 8.99
N ILE A 341 -14.57 -8.86 8.51
CA ILE A 341 -13.22 -9.37 8.24
C ILE A 341 -12.23 -8.58 9.08
N ARG A 342 -11.42 -9.27 9.89
CA ARG A 342 -10.44 -8.70 10.82
C ARG A 342 -9.09 -9.36 10.67
N LEU A 343 -8.03 -8.72 11.17
CA LEU A 343 -6.67 -9.31 11.18
C LEU A 343 -6.63 -10.69 11.84
N SER A 344 -7.32 -10.86 12.96
CA SER A 344 -7.37 -12.15 13.68
C SER A 344 -7.91 -13.32 12.87
N HIS A 345 -8.63 -13.06 11.77
CA HIS A 345 -9.11 -14.11 10.87
C HIS A 345 -7.99 -14.70 10.00
N PHE A 346 -6.82 -14.03 9.92
CA PHE A 346 -5.66 -14.46 9.15
C PHE A 346 -4.45 -14.73 10.05
N GLU A 347 -4.68 -15.15 11.28
CA GLU A 347 -3.63 -15.44 12.28
C GLU A 347 -3.77 -16.87 12.80
N GLY A 348 -2.64 -17.51 13.11
CA GLY A 348 -2.60 -18.85 13.71
C GLY A 348 -3.45 -19.86 12.95
N ASP A 349 -4.31 -20.57 13.69
CA ASP A 349 -5.19 -21.62 13.17
C ASP A 349 -6.54 -21.11 12.65
N ALA A 350 -6.78 -19.80 12.60
CA ALA A 350 -8.04 -19.24 12.12
C ALA A 350 -8.47 -19.76 10.74
N PRO A 351 -7.57 -19.98 9.75
CA PRO A 351 -7.94 -20.56 8.45
C PRO A 351 -8.46 -22.01 8.55
N PHE A 352 -8.26 -22.68 9.66
CA PHE A 352 -8.68 -24.08 9.87
C PHE A 352 -9.92 -24.20 10.76
N ASP A 353 -10.58 -23.11 11.16
CA ASP A 353 -11.84 -23.11 11.91
C ASP A 353 -12.88 -24.00 11.21
N PRO A 354 -13.35 -25.11 11.82
CA PRO A 354 -14.28 -26.04 11.18
C PRO A 354 -15.59 -25.39 10.73
N ARG A 355 -16.09 -24.37 11.45
CA ARG A 355 -17.32 -23.63 11.07
C ARG A 355 -17.12 -22.94 9.73
N VAL A 356 -15.99 -22.26 9.56
CA VAL A 356 -15.66 -21.53 8.32
C VAL A 356 -15.41 -22.52 7.18
N ARG A 357 -14.66 -23.59 7.43
CA ARG A 357 -14.41 -24.66 6.46
C ARG A 357 -15.70 -25.32 5.95
N SER A 358 -16.69 -25.51 6.82
CA SER A 358 -17.99 -26.05 6.40
C SER A 358 -18.73 -25.11 5.45
N VAL A 359 -18.64 -23.79 5.65
CA VAL A 359 -19.20 -22.79 4.74
C VAL A 359 -18.40 -22.72 3.44
N MET A 360 -17.06 -22.77 3.49
CA MET A 360 -16.22 -22.79 2.28
C MET A 360 -16.60 -23.90 1.32
N ALA A 361 -16.95 -25.08 1.83
CA ALA A 361 -17.39 -26.22 1.01
C ALA A 361 -18.69 -25.95 0.23
N LYS A 362 -19.49 -24.96 0.64
CA LYS A 362 -20.74 -24.54 -0.04
C LYS A 362 -20.50 -23.44 -1.07
N ILE A 363 -19.27 -22.89 -1.17
CA ILE A 363 -18.97 -21.74 -2.04
C ILE A 363 -18.42 -22.22 -3.39
N VAL A 364 -19.08 -21.76 -4.45
CA VAL A 364 -18.62 -21.91 -5.83
C VAL A 364 -18.22 -20.53 -6.36
N ALA A 365 -16.96 -20.36 -6.72
CA ALA A 365 -16.47 -19.14 -7.37
C ALA A 365 -16.31 -19.37 -8.88
N ARG A 366 -16.88 -18.50 -9.69
CA ARG A 366 -16.74 -18.50 -11.16
C ARG A 366 -16.79 -17.08 -11.69
N PRO A 367 -16.18 -16.79 -12.88
CA PRO A 367 -16.26 -15.45 -13.45
C PRO A 367 -17.71 -15.09 -13.79
N HIS A 368 -18.05 -13.80 -13.59
CA HIS A 368 -19.29 -13.23 -14.11
C HIS A 368 -19.18 -13.06 -15.63
N THR A 369 -20.25 -13.37 -16.37
CA THR A 369 -20.25 -13.29 -17.84
C THR A 369 -20.38 -11.86 -18.36
N ASP A 370 -21.10 -10.99 -17.65
CA ASP A 370 -21.53 -9.66 -18.11
C ASP A 370 -21.12 -8.54 -17.13
N MET A 371 -20.02 -8.72 -16.37
CA MET A 371 -19.55 -7.69 -15.45
C MET A 371 -18.85 -6.58 -16.23
N PRO A 372 -19.37 -5.33 -16.23
CA PRO A 372 -18.83 -4.27 -17.06
C PRO A 372 -17.52 -3.73 -16.54
N GLU A 373 -17.36 -3.70 -15.19
CA GLU A 373 -16.20 -3.08 -14.55
C GLU A 373 -15.33 -4.11 -13.82
N ASP A 374 -14.04 -3.89 -13.83
CA ASP A 374 -13.02 -4.79 -13.25
C ASP A 374 -13.25 -5.08 -11.76
N TRP A 375 -13.89 -4.19 -11.02
CA TRP A 375 -14.17 -4.31 -9.59
C TRP A 375 -15.61 -4.76 -9.29
N GLY A 376 -16.36 -5.12 -10.32
CA GLY A 376 -17.72 -5.61 -10.15
C GLY A 376 -17.76 -7.04 -9.62
N THR A 377 -18.87 -7.40 -8.98
CA THR A 377 -19.17 -8.73 -8.45
C THR A 377 -20.67 -9.00 -8.27
N GLU A 378 -21.07 -10.26 -8.30
CA GLU A 378 -22.37 -10.71 -7.83
C GLU A 378 -22.20 -11.86 -6.85
N VAL A 379 -22.93 -11.81 -5.73
CA VAL A 379 -23.02 -12.89 -4.75
C VAL A 379 -24.47 -13.36 -4.67
N VAL A 380 -24.66 -14.66 -4.84
CA VAL A 380 -25.98 -15.31 -4.74
C VAL A 380 -25.93 -16.36 -3.63
N VAL A 381 -26.88 -16.30 -2.71
CA VAL A 381 -27.04 -17.26 -1.60
C VAL A 381 -28.33 -18.04 -1.80
N GLU A 382 -28.24 -19.36 -1.81
CA GLU A 382 -29.37 -20.29 -1.80
C GLU A 382 -29.47 -20.85 -0.39
N THR A 383 -30.65 -20.70 0.24
CA THR A 383 -30.91 -21.23 1.58
C THR A 383 -31.41 -22.67 1.54
N THR A 384 -31.28 -23.41 2.65
CA THR A 384 -31.84 -24.76 2.83
C THR A 384 -33.37 -24.81 2.66
N GLY A 385 -34.06 -23.68 2.82
CA GLY A 385 -35.48 -23.50 2.56
C GLY A 385 -35.83 -23.19 1.09
N GLY A 386 -34.84 -23.21 0.17
CA GLY A 386 -35.02 -22.93 -1.26
C GLY A 386 -35.18 -21.44 -1.62
N VAL A 387 -34.99 -20.54 -0.68
CA VAL A 387 -35.02 -19.09 -0.96
C VAL A 387 -33.68 -18.65 -1.54
N ARG A 388 -33.74 -17.82 -2.58
CA ARG A 388 -32.56 -17.23 -3.23
C ARG A 388 -32.46 -15.77 -2.94
N HIS A 389 -31.30 -15.34 -2.41
CA HIS A 389 -30.94 -13.95 -2.20
C HIS A 389 -29.75 -13.58 -3.07
N ALA A 390 -29.79 -12.42 -3.71
CA ALA A 390 -28.70 -11.94 -4.56
C ALA A 390 -28.35 -10.50 -4.25
N SER A 391 -27.05 -10.17 -4.32
CA SER A 391 -26.54 -8.80 -4.27
C SER A 391 -25.48 -8.65 -5.35
N ARG A 392 -25.67 -7.65 -6.21
CA ARG A 392 -24.78 -7.29 -7.31
C ARG A 392 -24.21 -5.89 -7.09
N LEU A 393 -22.98 -5.71 -7.51
CA LEU A 393 -22.28 -4.45 -7.56
C LEU A 393 -21.55 -4.39 -8.89
N ASP A 394 -21.88 -3.44 -9.74
CA ASP A 394 -21.27 -3.31 -11.07
C ASP A 394 -19.85 -2.77 -10.98
N ASP A 395 -19.59 -1.83 -10.04
CA ASP A 395 -18.27 -1.33 -9.72
C ASP A 395 -18.12 -1.12 -8.21
N TYR A 396 -16.93 -1.42 -7.67
CA TYR A 396 -16.63 -1.23 -6.24
C TYR A 396 -15.95 0.12 -6.04
N PRO A 397 -16.62 1.08 -5.38
CA PRO A 397 -16.04 2.41 -5.21
C PRO A 397 -14.77 2.34 -4.36
N SER A 398 -13.75 3.09 -4.73
CA SER A 398 -12.56 3.23 -3.90
C SER A 398 -12.92 3.82 -2.53
N ARG A 399 -12.13 3.45 -1.52
CA ARG A 399 -12.28 3.99 -0.16
C ARG A 399 -11.37 5.21 0.02
N GLY A 400 -11.43 6.12 -0.94
CA GLY A 400 -10.63 7.33 -1.04
C GLY A 400 -11.40 8.53 -1.60
N PRO A 401 -10.72 9.66 -1.88
CA PRO A 401 -11.36 10.92 -2.26
C PRO A 401 -12.25 10.86 -3.50
N ALA A 402 -11.93 9.99 -4.46
CA ALA A 402 -12.73 9.83 -5.67
C ALA A 402 -13.95 8.92 -5.50
N GLY A 403 -14.05 8.19 -4.40
CA GLY A 403 -15.10 7.20 -4.14
C GLY A 403 -15.88 7.48 -2.86
N VAL A 404 -15.87 6.52 -1.95
CA VAL A 404 -16.51 6.61 -0.62
C VAL A 404 -15.42 6.54 0.46
N PRO A 405 -14.87 7.65 0.92
CA PRO A 405 -13.81 7.66 1.91
C PRO A 405 -14.19 6.90 3.19
N MET A 406 -13.20 6.35 3.88
CA MET A 406 -13.42 5.83 5.23
C MET A 406 -13.81 6.98 6.15
N THR A 407 -14.85 6.77 6.96
CA THR A 407 -15.21 7.70 8.03
C THR A 407 -14.11 7.72 9.10
N HIS A 408 -14.05 8.79 9.89
CA HIS A 408 -13.13 8.88 11.03
C HIS A 408 -13.28 7.68 12.00
N ALA A 409 -14.51 7.21 12.24
CA ALA A 409 -14.76 6.05 13.10
C ALA A 409 -14.25 4.73 12.50
N GLU A 410 -14.40 4.53 11.19
CA GLU A 410 -13.85 3.35 10.50
C GLU A 410 -12.32 3.37 10.50
N LEU A 411 -11.72 4.53 10.23
CA LEU A 411 -10.27 4.70 10.24
C LEU A 411 -9.69 4.47 11.64
N TRP A 412 -10.33 5.03 12.67
CA TRP A 412 -9.97 4.77 14.07
C TRP A 412 -10.07 3.30 14.43
N ALA A 413 -11.15 2.62 14.06
CA ALA A 413 -11.33 1.19 14.35
C ALA A 413 -10.24 0.33 13.69
N LYS A 414 -9.88 0.63 12.43
CA LYS A 414 -8.77 -0.03 11.73
C LYS A 414 -7.44 0.24 12.43
N PHE A 415 -7.14 1.51 12.72
CA PHE A 415 -5.91 1.92 13.38
C PHE A 415 -5.76 1.26 14.76
N GLN A 416 -6.84 1.23 15.56
CA GLN A 416 -6.86 0.61 16.88
C GLN A 416 -6.66 -0.91 16.80
N ASP A 417 -7.30 -1.60 15.83
CA ASP A 417 -7.11 -3.05 15.66
C ASP A 417 -5.67 -3.39 15.26
N CYS A 418 -5.05 -2.55 14.45
CA CYS A 418 -3.64 -2.69 14.06
C CYS A 418 -2.68 -2.33 15.20
N GLY A 419 -2.82 -1.14 15.77
CA GLY A 419 -1.85 -0.55 16.70
C GLY A 419 -1.71 -1.29 18.02
N ARG A 420 -2.82 -1.88 18.53
CA ARG A 420 -2.81 -2.66 19.78
C ARG A 420 -1.89 -3.89 19.77
N ARG A 421 -1.39 -4.28 18.60
CA ARG A 421 -0.45 -5.39 18.45
C ARG A 421 0.98 -5.04 18.88
N SER A 422 1.29 -3.76 18.92
CA SER A 422 2.64 -3.29 19.25
C SER A 422 2.68 -2.16 20.27
N LEU A 423 1.55 -1.48 20.51
CA LEU A 423 1.50 -0.36 21.44
C LEU A 423 0.41 -0.53 22.49
N PRO A 424 0.58 0.02 23.70
CA PRO A 424 -0.46 0.06 24.72
C PRO A 424 -1.63 0.95 24.30
N ALA A 425 -2.84 0.61 24.75
CA ALA A 425 -4.09 1.21 24.28
C ALA A 425 -4.20 2.72 24.56
N ASP A 426 -3.65 3.20 25.66
CA ASP A 426 -3.64 4.60 26.08
C ASP A 426 -2.82 5.50 25.12
N ARG A 427 -1.78 4.93 24.49
CA ARG A 427 -0.94 5.64 23.53
C ARG A 427 -1.58 5.79 22.17
N LEU A 428 -2.47 4.89 21.79
CA LEU A 428 -3.06 4.86 20.46
C LEU A 428 -3.90 6.10 20.13
N SER A 429 -4.63 6.64 21.11
CA SER A 429 -5.45 7.85 20.88
C SER A 429 -4.57 9.06 20.58
N GLU A 430 -3.53 9.31 21.40
CA GLU A 430 -2.63 10.43 21.16
C GLU A 430 -1.88 10.29 19.81
N LEU A 431 -1.47 9.09 19.47
CA LEU A 431 -0.79 8.81 18.19
C LEU A 431 -1.73 9.07 17.01
N PHE A 432 -2.97 8.58 17.08
CA PHE A 432 -3.99 8.80 16.04
C PHE A 432 -4.24 10.30 15.81
N ASP A 433 -4.49 11.06 16.89
CA ASP A 433 -4.76 12.49 16.82
C ASP A 433 -3.54 13.27 16.28
N THR A 434 -2.33 12.84 16.67
CA THR A 434 -1.08 13.42 16.16
C THR A 434 -0.93 13.18 14.66
N LEU A 435 -1.26 11.99 14.16
CA LEU A 435 -1.21 11.65 12.74
C LEU A 435 -2.29 12.35 11.94
N MET A 436 -3.53 12.45 12.46
CA MET A 436 -4.61 13.21 11.83
C MET A 436 -4.29 14.70 11.69
N THR A 437 -3.43 15.23 12.54
CA THR A 437 -3.01 16.63 12.54
C THR A 437 -1.53 16.80 12.16
N ILE A 438 -0.97 15.84 11.41
CA ILE A 438 0.47 15.74 11.11
C ILE A 438 1.05 17.04 10.53
N ALA A 439 0.29 17.77 9.69
CA ALA A 439 0.72 19.03 9.10
C ALA A 439 1.06 20.13 10.14
N HIS A 440 0.52 20.00 11.35
CA HIS A 440 0.74 20.97 12.45
C HIS A 440 1.88 20.55 13.40
N ALA A 441 2.50 19.40 13.19
CA ALA A 441 3.61 18.95 14.02
C ALA A 441 4.84 19.87 13.80
N GLU A 442 5.36 20.42 14.90
CA GLU A 442 6.56 21.25 14.86
C GLU A 442 7.83 20.41 14.68
N ASP A 443 7.86 19.22 15.26
CA ASP A 443 9.02 18.31 15.26
C ASP A 443 8.56 16.84 15.24
N THR A 444 8.96 16.11 14.22
CA THR A 444 8.65 14.70 14.01
C THR A 444 9.14 13.78 15.12
N ARG A 445 10.18 14.18 15.87
CA ARG A 445 10.71 13.40 16.99
C ARG A 445 9.69 13.18 18.11
N ARG A 446 8.65 14.04 18.21
CA ARG A 446 7.52 13.77 19.10
C ARG A 446 6.68 12.59 18.60
N LEU A 447 6.41 12.54 17.30
CA LEU A 447 5.67 11.42 16.68
C LEU A 447 6.39 10.09 16.91
N THR A 448 7.71 10.05 16.68
CA THR A 448 8.46 8.79 16.79
C THR A 448 8.54 8.28 18.22
N ARG A 449 8.48 9.15 19.25
CA ARG A 449 8.32 8.71 20.63
C ARG A 449 7.00 7.98 20.89
N LEU A 450 5.91 8.35 20.21
CA LEU A 450 4.62 7.69 20.32
C LEU A 450 4.60 6.31 19.62
N LEU A 451 5.53 6.05 18.72
CA LEU A 451 5.67 4.77 18.00
C LEU A 451 6.48 3.71 18.79
N GLN A 452 6.94 4.04 19.98
CA GLN A 452 7.63 3.10 20.88
C GLN A 452 6.64 2.48 21.87
N PRO A 453 6.74 1.16 22.18
CA PRO A 453 5.93 0.48 23.20
C PRO A 453 6.01 1.08 24.59
#